data_19f75710fa62ee425389bd0a4e4a77c6
#
_entry.id   19f75710fa62ee425389bd0a4e4a77c6
#
_cell.length_a   1.000
_cell.length_b   1.000
_cell.length_c   1.000
_cell.angle_alpha   90.00
_cell.angle_beta   90.00
_cell.angle_gamma   90.00
#
_symmetry.space_group_name_H-M   'P 1'
#
loop_
_entity.id
_entity.type
_entity.pdbx_description
1 polymer ?
#
loop_
_entity_poly.entity_id
_entity_poly.type
_entity_poly.pdbx_seq_one_letter_code
_entity_poly.pdbx_strand_id
1 'polypeptide(L)'
;MYELAEKNLVLGRYATRYSLPSRMGKTLQAVRVNRVSLPTGALTEGTPPTAVALSVTPKPVTLAQWGIVVQLTDVAMLTTTHPMLNAAIERTSLAMSEMFEREIAETLMTGSNVIYADAANNATRPAVGAGADKISTAEIIGLTTRLRRLGAIPIRGTLYGGVIPPQLEADLLSESSSFRDAIARAGDLERLDFAKIGSWMGVEFVRSNFLPFFRSTAAPTNVAANATRARIEAYDAASDLFDTNSAVTAVIVGRDATTDYERLISLTAAFNVTTNNSVKITTPTNTDYVYDVYVASAADGTVPKLHTERVAANTAVNIDALPTGATPPASAGTAVDTEVFVAFVFGKDAFGRVELDGMSLQSYITPAGSSFSDPLAQVRKVGAKVMWASWLLDENFFVRFEAASAYASGLP
;
A
#
# COMPACT_ATOMS: atom_id res chain seq x y z
N MET A 1 -17.26 17.09 0.99
CA MET A 1 -16.42 16.00 1.50
C MET A 1 -16.04 15.04 0.38
N TYR A 2 -16.96 14.43 -0.36
CA TYR A 2 -16.65 13.52 -1.47
C TYR A 2 -15.75 14.16 -2.54
N GLU A 3 -16.08 15.34 -3.03
CA GLU A 3 -15.28 16.06 -4.03
C GLU A 3 -13.85 16.40 -3.55
N LEU A 4 -13.69 16.73 -2.26
CA LEU A 4 -12.37 16.98 -1.66
C LEU A 4 -11.54 15.70 -1.58
N ALA A 5 -12.16 14.58 -1.20
CA ALA A 5 -11.50 13.29 -1.17
C ALA A 5 -11.08 12.84 -2.58
N GLU A 6 -11.96 12.99 -3.57
CA GLU A 6 -11.68 12.56 -4.94
C GLU A 6 -10.59 13.39 -5.64
N LYS A 7 -10.44 14.67 -5.29
CA LYS A 7 -9.37 15.53 -5.83
C LYS A 7 -7.97 15.07 -5.43
N ASN A 8 -7.82 14.48 -4.25
CA ASN A 8 -6.52 14.03 -3.73
C ASN A 8 -6.16 12.61 -4.16
N LEU A 9 -7.08 11.88 -4.80
CA LEU A 9 -6.85 10.53 -5.31
C LEU A 9 -5.99 10.57 -6.57
N VAL A 10 -4.81 9.95 -6.53
CA VAL A 10 -3.93 9.76 -7.68
C VAL A 10 -4.15 8.39 -8.29
N LEU A 11 -3.91 7.31 -7.54
CA LEU A 11 -4.12 5.93 -7.98
C LEU A 11 -5.60 5.67 -8.30
N GLY A 12 -6.50 6.19 -7.48
CA GLY A 12 -7.93 6.03 -7.66
C GLY A 12 -8.49 6.57 -8.99
N ARG A 13 -7.79 7.50 -9.67
CA ARG A 13 -8.17 8.01 -10.99
C ARG A 13 -7.92 7.01 -12.11
N TYR A 14 -6.89 6.18 -11.96
CA TYR A 14 -6.50 5.17 -12.95
C TYR A 14 -7.23 3.84 -12.76
N ALA A 15 -7.84 3.62 -11.60
CA ALA A 15 -8.59 2.41 -11.31
C ALA A 15 -9.86 2.33 -12.16
N THR A 16 -10.11 1.16 -12.75
CA THR A 16 -11.39 0.88 -13.42
C THR A 16 -12.50 0.79 -12.38
N ARG A 17 -13.53 1.62 -12.55
CA ARG A 17 -14.62 1.74 -11.58
C ARG A 17 -15.71 0.71 -11.86
N TYR A 18 -16.08 -0.02 -10.82
CA TYR A 18 -17.23 -0.93 -10.82
C TYR A 18 -18.20 -0.49 -9.71
N SER A 19 -19.48 -0.75 -9.95
CA SER A 19 -20.53 -0.56 -8.95
C SER A 19 -21.19 -1.90 -8.66
N LEU A 20 -21.35 -2.23 -7.38
CA LEU A 20 -22.12 -3.37 -6.94
C LEU A 20 -23.55 -2.90 -6.60
N PRO A 21 -24.59 -3.36 -7.27
CA PRO A 21 -25.96 -2.99 -6.95
C PRO A 21 -26.33 -3.35 -5.49
N SER A 22 -27.11 -2.51 -4.86
CA SER A 22 -27.63 -2.78 -3.52
C SER A 22 -28.43 -4.09 -3.47
N ARG A 23 -28.36 -4.82 -2.36
CA ARG A 23 -29.04 -6.12 -2.14
C ARG A 23 -28.45 -7.31 -2.89
N MET A 24 -27.34 -7.17 -3.58
CA MET A 24 -26.65 -8.28 -4.27
C MET A 24 -25.52 -8.94 -3.44
N GLY A 25 -25.47 -8.68 -2.14
CA GLY A 25 -24.45 -9.22 -1.24
C GLY A 25 -23.23 -8.32 -1.13
N LYS A 26 -22.12 -8.86 -0.60
CA LYS A 26 -20.86 -8.14 -0.34
C LYS A 26 -19.75 -8.48 -1.33
N THR A 27 -19.98 -9.43 -2.23
CA THR A 27 -18.93 -9.95 -3.12
C THR A 27 -19.29 -9.66 -4.57
N LEU A 28 -18.40 -8.94 -5.24
CA LEU A 28 -18.45 -8.74 -6.68
C LEU A 28 -17.67 -9.88 -7.37
N GLN A 29 -18.27 -10.54 -8.33
CA GLN A 29 -17.61 -11.49 -9.23
C GLN A 29 -17.07 -10.72 -10.45
N ALA A 30 -15.85 -10.16 -10.34
CA ALA A 30 -15.17 -9.64 -11.50
C ALA A 30 -14.68 -10.80 -12.38
N VAL A 31 -14.72 -10.64 -13.70
CA VAL A 31 -14.37 -11.68 -14.65
C VAL A 31 -13.27 -11.17 -15.58
N ARG A 32 -12.18 -11.90 -15.67
CA ARG A 32 -11.17 -11.71 -16.68
C ARG A 32 -11.40 -12.69 -17.82
N VAL A 33 -11.53 -12.17 -19.03
CA VAL A 33 -11.60 -12.99 -20.25
C VAL A 33 -10.18 -13.34 -20.69
N ASN A 34 -9.86 -14.62 -20.76
CA ASN A 34 -8.53 -15.06 -21.14
C ASN A 34 -8.34 -14.95 -22.67
N ARG A 35 -7.08 -14.74 -23.06
CA ARG A 35 -6.72 -14.69 -24.48
C ARG A 35 -6.97 -16.05 -25.14
N VAL A 36 -7.59 -16.03 -26.31
CA VAL A 36 -7.79 -17.23 -27.13
C VAL A 36 -6.45 -17.62 -27.77
N SER A 37 -6.17 -18.92 -27.85
CA SER A 37 -4.98 -19.45 -28.54
C SER A 37 -5.00 -19.08 -30.03
N LEU A 38 -3.83 -18.75 -30.56
CA LEU A 38 -3.69 -18.44 -31.98
C LEU A 38 -3.89 -19.70 -32.84
N PRO A 39 -4.39 -19.56 -34.07
CA PRO A 39 -4.43 -20.68 -35.02
C PRO A 39 -3.04 -21.25 -35.25
N THR A 40 -2.92 -22.57 -35.21
CA THR A 40 -1.64 -23.29 -35.36
C THR A 40 -1.30 -23.69 -36.78
N GLY A 41 -2.24 -23.49 -37.73
CA GLY A 41 -2.02 -23.85 -39.13
C GLY A 41 -3.08 -23.27 -40.07
N ALA A 42 -2.85 -23.40 -41.37
CA ALA A 42 -3.79 -23.02 -42.39
C ALA A 42 -4.99 -24.01 -42.40
N LEU A 43 -6.16 -23.50 -42.72
CA LEU A 43 -7.37 -24.32 -42.82
C LEU A 43 -7.29 -25.23 -44.05
N THR A 44 -7.74 -26.46 -43.88
CA THR A 44 -7.92 -27.39 -45.00
C THR A 44 -9.26 -27.12 -45.64
N GLU A 45 -9.29 -27.03 -46.99
CA GLU A 45 -10.52 -26.78 -47.74
C GLU A 45 -11.53 -27.89 -47.47
N GLY A 46 -12.78 -27.47 -47.18
CA GLY A 46 -13.87 -28.39 -46.90
C GLY A 46 -13.93 -28.99 -45.50
N THR A 47 -12.96 -28.67 -44.63
CA THR A 47 -12.94 -29.16 -43.25
C THR A 47 -13.11 -28.00 -42.25
N PRO A 48 -14.21 -27.96 -41.46
CA PRO A 48 -14.37 -26.90 -40.45
C PRO A 48 -13.33 -27.01 -39.37
N PRO A 49 -12.75 -25.88 -38.90
CA PRO A 49 -11.78 -25.88 -37.81
C PRO A 49 -12.42 -26.31 -36.49
N THR A 50 -11.62 -26.88 -35.60
CA THR A 50 -12.07 -27.21 -34.27
C THR A 50 -12.33 -25.92 -33.46
N ALA A 51 -13.53 -25.83 -32.91
CA ALA A 51 -13.90 -24.67 -32.08
C ALA A 51 -13.10 -24.61 -30.80
N VAL A 52 -12.55 -23.46 -30.49
CA VAL A 52 -11.85 -23.17 -29.23
C VAL A 52 -12.81 -22.50 -28.27
N ALA A 53 -12.97 -23.05 -27.07
CA ALA A 53 -13.81 -22.46 -26.04
C ALA A 53 -13.18 -21.19 -25.46
N LEU A 54 -14.00 -20.15 -25.29
CA LEU A 54 -13.60 -18.95 -24.57
C LEU A 54 -13.52 -19.27 -23.07
N SER A 55 -12.34 -19.10 -22.48
CA SER A 55 -12.15 -19.30 -21.05
C SER A 55 -12.18 -17.97 -20.28
N VAL A 56 -12.75 -18.01 -19.09
CA VAL A 56 -12.86 -16.85 -18.20
C VAL A 56 -12.31 -17.21 -16.83
N THR A 57 -11.59 -16.28 -16.21
CA THR A 57 -11.08 -16.44 -14.84
C THR A 57 -11.87 -15.54 -13.91
N PRO A 58 -12.64 -16.10 -12.96
CA PRO A 58 -13.33 -15.28 -11.96
C PRO A 58 -12.33 -14.69 -10.97
N LYS A 59 -12.56 -13.44 -10.62
CA LYS A 59 -11.81 -12.68 -9.58
C LYS A 59 -12.83 -12.18 -8.55
N PRO A 60 -13.16 -13.00 -7.52
CA PRO A 60 -14.09 -12.57 -6.47
C PRO A 60 -13.46 -11.48 -5.61
N VAL A 61 -14.22 -10.42 -5.34
CA VAL A 61 -13.80 -9.28 -4.52
C VAL A 61 -14.85 -9.03 -3.46
N THR A 62 -14.44 -9.06 -2.19
CA THR A 62 -15.33 -8.82 -1.06
C THR A 62 -15.16 -7.39 -0.56
N LEU A 63 -16.26 -6.64 -0.50
CA LEU A 63 -16.27 -5.27 -0.02
C LEU A 63 -16.14 -5.22 1.50
N ALA A 64 -15.33 -4.29 2.01
CA ALA A 64 -15.21 -3.95 3.41
C ALA A 64 -15.82 -2.58 3.70
N GLN A 65 -16.32 -2.41 4.90
CA GLN A 65 -16.83 -1.12 5.36
C GLN A 65 -15.75 -0.37 6.12
N TRP A 66 -15.48 0.86 5.68
CA TRP A 66 -14.52 1.77 6.30
C TRP A 66 -15.21 3.01 6.81
N GLY A 67 -14.71 3.58 7.88
CA GLY A 67 -15.27 4.81 8.42
C GLY A 67 -14.39 5.45 9.46
N ILE A 68 -14.54 6.78 9.58
CA ILE A 68 -13.87 7.61 10.57
C ILE A 68 -14.89 8.55 11.21
N VAL A 69 -14.73 8.83 12.50
CA VAL A 69 -15.56 9.76 13.24
C VAL A 69 -14.67 10.69 14.04
N VAL A 70 -14.88 12.00 13.88
CA VAL A 70 -14.25 13.05 14.67
C VAL A 70 -15.29 13.65 15.61
N GLN A 71 -14.93 13.78 16.87
CA GLN A 71 -15.77 14.34 17.92
C GLN A 71 -15.32 15.76 18.26
N LEU A 72 -16.29 16.69 18.33
CA LEU A 72 -16.10 18.08 18.74
C LEU A 72 -16.94 18.38 19.96
N THR A 73 -16.32 18.97 20.98
CA THR A 73 -17.06 19.41 22.16
C THR A 73 -17.62 20.82 21.98
N ASP A 74 -18.71 21.13 22.65
CA ASP A 74 -19.35 22.45 22.64
C ASP A 74 -18.39 23.53 23.13
N VAL A 75 -17.67 23.27 24.22
CA VAL A 75 -16.67 24.18 24.78
C VAL A 75 -15.58 24.50 23.75
N ALA A 76 -15.04 23.49 23.06
CA ALA A 76 -14.04 23.70 22.01
C ALA A 76 -14.56 24.57 20.87
N MET A 77 -15.82 24.42 20.48
CA MET A 77 -16.43 25.24 19.44
C MET A 77 -16.72 26.69 19.87
N LEU A 78 -17.05 26.92 21.15
CA LEU A 78 -17.35 28.24 21.70
C LEU A 78 -16.10 29.03 22.07
N THR A 79 -15.01 28.32 22.50
CA THR A 79 -13.78 28.98 22.96
C THR A 79 -12.76 29.22 21.85
N THR A 80 -12.90 28.51 20.71
CA THR A 80 -11.95 28.60 19.60
C THR A 80 -12.41 29.62 18.57
N THR A 81 -11.52 30.52 18.17
CA THR A 81 -11.78 31.55 17.14
C THR A 81 -11.91 30.95 15.72
N HIS A 82 -11.42 29.73 15.52
CA HIS A 82 -11.43 29.06 14.21
C HIS A 82 -12.71 28.24 13.97
N PRO A 83 -13.16 28.11 12.71
CA PRO A 83 -14.33 27.31 12.35
C PRO A 83 -14.03 25.81 12.45
N MET A 84 -14.01 25.26 13.68
CA MET A 84 -13.63 23.88 13.99
C MET A 84 -14.45 22.84 13.22
N LEU A 85 -15.73 23.12 12.94
CA LEU A 85 -16.56 22.20 12.17
C LEU A 85 -16.07 22.03 10.74
N ASN A 86 -15.73 23.13 10.06
CA ASN A 86 -15.19 23.07 8.69
C ASN A 86 -13.84 22.36 8.65
N ALA A 87 -12.96 22.67 9.60
CA ALA A 87 -11.68 21.99 9.76
C ALA A 87 -11.85 20.48 9.97
N ALA A 88 -12.82 20.07 10.79
CA ALA A 88 -13.11 18.64 11.00
C ALA A 88 -13.60 17.96 9.71
N ILE A 89 -14.45 18.63 8.91
CA ILE A 89 -14.93 18.11 7.63
C ILE A 89 -13.77 17.94 6.64
N GLU A 90 -12.89 18.94 6.52
CA GLU A 90 -11.72 18.87 5.64
C GLU A 90 -10.75 17.77 6.06
N ARG A 91 -10.43 17.67 7.34
CA ARG A 91 -9.53 16.64 7.86
C ARG A 91 -10.10 15.24 7.71
N THR A 92 -11.40 15.06 7.95
CA THR A 92 -12.06 13.77 7.72
C THR A 92 -12.05 13.38 6.24
N SER A 93 -12.25 14.36 5.34
CA SER A 93 -12.18 14.13 3.89
C SER A 93 -10.76 13.74 3.45
N LEU A 94 -9.74 14.42 3.97
CA LEU A 94 -8.34 14.11 3.68
C LEU A 94 -7.98 12.69 4.16
N ALA A 95 -8.32 12.36 5.40
CA ALA A 95 -8.07 11.02 5.95
C ALA A 95 -8.73 9.90 5.14
N MET A 96 -9.95 10.13 4.63
CA MET A 96 -10.61 9.15 3.75
C MET A 96 -9.92 9.02 2.40
N SER A 97 -9.40 10.12 1.82
CA SER A 97 -8.63 10.03 0.57
C SER A 97 -7.30 9.30 0.77
N GLU A 98 -6.60 9.57 1.85
CA GLU A 98 -5.36 8.85 2.21
C GLU A 98 -5.62 7.35 2.38
N MET A 99 -6.70 6.97 3.05
CA MET A 99 -7.11 5.58 3.21
C MET A 99 -7.36 4.91 1.85
N PHE A 100 -8.06 5.57 0.92
CA PHE A 100 -8.29 5.03 -0.42
C PHE A 100 -6.99 4.80 -1.20
N GLU A 101 -6.09 5.79 -1.21
CA GLU A 101 -4.80 5.68 -1.90
C GLU A 101 -3.95 4.54 -1.31
N ARG A 102 -3.91 4.45 0.01
CA ARG A 102 -3.18 3.43 0.72
C ARG A 102 -3.70 2.03 0.41
N GLU A 103 -5.02 1.83 0.47
CA GLU A 103 -5.62 0.52 0.20
C GLU A 103 -5.43 0.07 -1.25
N ILE A 104 -5.47 1.01 -2.21
CA ILE A 104 -5.13 0.71 -3.61
C ILE A 104 -3.64 0.35 -3.72
N ALA A 105 -2.75 1.11 -3.07
CA ALA A 105 -1.32 0.82 -3.10
C ALA A 105 -1.01 -0.57 -2.50
N GLU A 106 -1.63 -0.93 -1.37
CA GLU A 106 -1.50 -2.27 -0.78
C GLU A 106 -2.00 -3.37 -1.73
N THR A 107 -3.12 -3.14 -2.38
CA THR A 107 -3.61 -4.07 -3.41
C THR A 107 -2.61 -4.24 -4.54
N LEU A 108 -1.99 -3.16 -5.02
CA LEU A 108 -0.96 -3.20 -6.05
C LEU A 108 0.32 -3.91 -5.57
N MET A 109 0.63 -3.84 -4.27
CA MET A 109 1.76 -4.57 -3.67
C MET A 109 1.59 -6.09 -3.70
N THR A 110 0.37 -6.60 -3.80
CA THR A 110 0.13 -8.04 -3.94
C THR A 110 0.53 -8.59 -5.31
N GLY A 111 0.74 -7.73 -6.31
CA GLY A 111 1.08 -8.14 -7.67
C GLY A 111 2.43 -8.85 -7.75
N SER A 112 2.50 -9.90 -8.56
CA SER A 112 3.69 -10.73 -8.74
C SER A 112 4.67 -10.19 -9.79
N ASN A 113 4.22 -9.27 -10.65
CA ASN A 113 5.04 -8.71 -11.73
C ASN A 113 5.90 -7.56 -11.20
N VAL A 114 7.08 -7.89 -10.69
CA VAL A 114 8.04 -6.97 -10.07
C VAL A 114 9.30 -6.85 -10.91
N ILE A 115 9.85 -5.64 -10.99
CA ILE A 115 11.17 -5.35 -11.53
C ILE A 115 11.92 -4.53 -10.47
N TYR A 116 13.13 -4.96 -10.17
CA TYR A 116 14.06 -4.26 -9.29
C TYR A 116 14.99 -3.38 -10.13
N ALA A 117 15.42 -2.25 -9.58
CA ALA A 117 16.46 -1.43 -10.22
C ALA A 117 17.73 -2.26 -10.40
N ASP A 118 18.42 -2.05 -11.52
CA ASP A 118 19.52 -2.92 -11.97
C ASP A 118 19.11 -4.40 -12.00
N ALA A 119 18.04 -4.71 -12.73
CA ALA A 119 17.48 -6.06 -12.82
C ALA A 119 18.47 -7.14 -13.31
N ALA A 120 19.62 -6.76 -13.88
CA ALA A 120 20.68 -7.67 -14.26
C ALA A 120 21.39 -8.26 -13.03
N ASN A 121 21.48 -7.49 -11.95
CA ASN A 121 22.16 -7.86 -10.71
C ASN A 121 21.19 -8.14 -9.56
N ASN A 122 20.00 -7.52 -9.57
CA ASN A 122 19.04 -7.59 -8.48
C ASN A 122 17.84 -8.46 -8.85
N ALA A 123 17.76 -9.65 -8.27
CA ALA A 123 16.62 -10.57 -8.42
C ALA A 123 15.59 -10.44 -7.29
N THR A 124 15.94 -9.78 -6.19
CA THR A 124 15.12 -9.66 -4.99
C THR A 124 15.26 -8.28 -4.38
N ARG A 125 14.27 -7.85 -3.62
CA ARG A 125 14.29 -6.55 -2.91
C ARG A 125 15.50 -6.33 -2.01
N PRO A 126 15.98 -7.30 -1.20
CA PRO A 126 17.16 -7.13 -0.37
C PRO A 126 18.46 -6.88 -1.16
N ALA A 127 18.50 -7.26 -2.44
CA ALA A 127 19.65 -7.03 -3.29
C ALA A 127 19.74 -5.58 -3.80
N VAL A 128 18.65 -4.82 -3.73
CA VAL A 128 18.64 -3.41 -4.13
C VAL A 128 19.47 -2.60 -3.14
N GLY A 129 20.62 -2.09 -3.60
CA GLY A 129 21.61 -1.40 -2.79
C GLY A 129 21.59 0.12 -2.92
N ALA A 130 22.21 0.79 -1.92
CA ALA A 130 22.33 2.25 -1.96
C ALA A 130 23.26 2.71 -3.08
N GLY A 131 22.82 3.70 -3.84
CA GLY A 131 23.66 4.49 -4.72
C GLY A 131 23.75 4.03 -6.18
N ALA A 132 23.79 2.75 -6.46
CA ALA A 132 23.83 2.21 -7.83
C ALA A 132 22.45 1.91 -8.40
N ASP A 133 21.51 1.46 -7.56
CA ASP A 133 20.24 0.88 -7.96
C ASP A 133 19.10 1.92 -7.95
N LYS A 134 19.36 3.05 -8.64
CA LYS A 134 18.40 4.13 -8.79
C LYS A 134 17.57 3.96 -10.05
N ILE A 135 16.45 4.67 -10.09
CA ILE A 135 15.67 4.76 -11.32
C ILE A 135 16.48 5.44 -12.43
N SER A 136 16.54 4.81 -13.60
CA SER A 136 17.24 5.32 -14.78
C SER A 136 16.34 5.34 -16.01
N THR A 137 16.74 6.09 -17.02
CA THR A 137 16.05 6.12 -18.32
C THR A 137 15.99 4.73 -18.97
N ALA A 138 17.06 3.92 -18.81
CA ALA A 138 17.13 2.56 -19.34
C ALA A 138 16.09 1.65 -18.69
N GLU A 139 15.87 1.78 -17.40
CA GLU A 139 14.87 1.01 -16.67
C GLU A 139 13.44 1.38 -17.08
N ILE A 140 13.15 2.67 -17.28
CA ILE A 140 11.84 3.11 -17.80
C ILE A 140 11.55 2.48 -19.17
N ILE A 141 12.55 2.45 -20.06
CA ILE A 141 12.45 1.76 -21.35
C ILE A 141 12.19 0.26 -21.12
N GLY A 142 12.87 -0.36 -20.16
CA GLY A 142 12.66 -1.77 -19.77
C GLY A 142 11.22 -2.03 -19.31
N LEU A 143 10.68 -1.18 -18.43
CA LEU A 143 9.31 -1.26 -17.93
C LEU A 143 8.28 -1.18 -19.07
N THR A 144 8.41 -0.19 -19.95
CA THR A 144 7.50 -0.03 -21.09
C THR A 144 7.61 -1.17 -22.09
N THR A 145 8.83 -1.67 -22.34
CA THR A 145 9.07 -2.81 -23.22
C THR A 145 8.42 -4.08 -22.65
N ARG A 146 8.53 -4.29 -21.33
CA ARG A 146 7.88 -5.44 -20.66
C ARG A 146 6.35 -5.37 -20.79
N LEU A 147 5.73 -4.22 -20.51
CA LEU A 147 4.30 -4.04 -20.67
C LEU A 147 3.84 -4.29 -22.11
N ARG A 148 4.55 -3.74 -23.09
CA ARG A 148 4.26 -3.97 -24.54
C ARG A 148 4.37 -5.43 -24.91
N ARG A 149 5.40 -6.13 -24.43
CA ARG A 149 5.59 -7.57 -24.69
C ARG A 149 4.47 -8.41 -24.08
N LEU A 150 3.94 -8.01 -22.92
CA LEU A 150 2.80 -8.66 -22.29
C LEU A 150 1.44 -8.30 -22.94
N GLY A 151 1.44 -7.36 -23.88
CA GLY A 151 0.24 -6.92 -24.58
C GLY A 151 -0.63 -5.97 -23.78
N ALA A 152 -0.04 -5.23 -22.80
CA ALA A 152 -0.75 -4.24 -22.02
C ALA A 152 -1.29 -3.11 -22.91
N ILE A 153 -2.54 -2.71 -22.65
CA ILE A 153 -3.21 -1.64 -23.41
C ILE A 153 -2.82 -0.30 -22.75
N PRO A 154 -2.28 0.68 -23.50
CA PRO A 154 -1.98 2.00 -22.97
C PRO A 154 -3.25 2.71 -22.45
N ILE A 155 -3.10 3.61 -21.48
CA ILE A 155 -4.22 4.36 -20.90
C ILE A 155 -4.65 5.49 -21.85
N ARG A 156 -3.67 6.20 -22.43
CA ARG A 156 -3.95 7.32 -23.34
C ARG A 156 -3.02 7.26 -24.56
N GLY A 157 -3.59 6.99 -25.72
CA GLY A 157 -2.81 6.88 -26.96
C GLY A 157 -1.73 5.80 -26.89
N THR A 158 -0.48 6.18 -26.73
CA THR A 158 0.67 5.27 -26.56
C THR A 158 1.27 5.30 -25.16
N LEU A 159 0.67 6.05 -24.24
CA LEU A 159 1.20 6.30 -22.91
C LEU A 159 0.60 5.33 -21.88
N TYR A 160 1.47 4.74 -21.07
CA TYR A 160 1.13 4.02 -19.85
C TYR A 160 1.07 4.98 -18.67
N GLY A 161 0.31 4.66 -17.64
CA GLY A 161 0.31 5.41 -16.39
C GLY A 161 1.46 4.99 -15.50
N GLY A 162 2.14 5.96 -14.90
CA GLY A 162 3.18 5.73 -13.91
C GLY A 162 2.94 6.58 -12.67
N VAL A 163 2.97 5.96 -11.49
CA VAL A 163 2.89 6.69 -10.22
C VAL A 163 4.19 6.47 -9.47
N ILE A 164 4.87 7.56 -9.14
CA ILE A 164 6.18 7.53 -8.48
C ILE A 164 6.19 8.38 -7.21
N PRO A 165 7.00 8.00 -6.20
CA PRO A 165 7.22 8.82 -5.02
C PRO A 165 8.17 9.99 -5.32
N PRO A 166 8.17 11.06 -4.49
CA PRO A 166 9.01 12.24 -4.71
C PRO A 166 10.51 11.93 -4.76
N GLN A 167 10.98 10.91 -4.03
CA GLN A 167 12.38 10.50 -3.99
C GLN A 167 12.86 9.99 -5.36
N LEU A 168 12.08 9.11 -5.99
CA LEU A 168 12.40 8.61 -7.33
C LEU A 168 12.23 9.68 -8.40
N GLU A 169 11.30 10.64 -8.22
CA GLU A 169 11.20 11.82 -9.09
C GLU A 169 12.49 12.65 -9.03
N ALA A 170 13.02 12.90 -7.82
CA ALA A 170 14.23 13.66 -7.63
C ALA A 170 15.45 12.96 -8.28
N ASP A 171 15.57 11.64 -8.15
CA ASP A 171 16.60 10.86 -8.80
C ASP A 171 16.51 10.96 -10.33
N LEU A 172 15.33 10.83 -10.90
CA LEU A 172 15.09 10.92 -12.32
C LEU A 172 15.43 12.31 -12.87
N LEU A 173 15.11 13.37 -12.12
CA LEU A 173 15.46 14.75 -12.45
C LEU A 173 16.97 15.02 -12.33
N SER A 174 17.67 14.34 -11.43
CA SER A 174 19.10 14.50 -11.23
C SER A 174 19.93 13.76 -12.28
N GLU A 175 19.48 12.58 -12.70
CA GLU A 175 20.22 11.71 -13.61
C GLU A 175 20.22 12.22 -15.05
N SER A 176 19.09 12.70 -15.56
CA SER A 176 18.91 12.91 -16.99
C SER A 176 18.65 14.37 -17.36
N SER A 177 19.63 15.01 -18.01
CA SER A 177 19.38 16.30 -18.69
C SER A 177 18.27 16.18 -19.73
N SER A 178 18.19 15.03 -20.43
CA SER A 178 17.16 14.74 -21.43
C SER A 178 15.75 14.71 -20.84
N PHE A 179 15.60 14.19 -19.63
CA PHE A 179 14.30 14.20 -18.94
C PHE A 179 13.88 15.61 -18.56
N ARG A 180 14.79 16.41 -18.00
CA ARG A 180 14.54 17.83 -17.69
C ARG A 180 14.22 18.64 -18.96
N ASP A 181 14.95 18.41 -20.05
CA ASP A 181 14.75 19.08 -21.32
C ASP A 181 13.39 18.68 -21.94
N ALA A 182 13.00 17.44 -21.85
CA ALA A 182 11.69 16.97 -22.32
C ALA A 182 10.54 17.62 -21.53
N ILE A 183 10.66 17.69 -20.20
CA ILE A 183 9.70 18.39 -19.35
C ILE A 183 9.65 19.88 -19.68
N ALA A 184 10.81 20.53 -19.90
CA ALA A 184 10.89 21.94 -20.24
C ALA A 184 10.28 22.28 -21.61
N ARG A 185 10.42 21.37 -22.59
CA ARG A 185 9.87 21.54 -23.94
C ARG A 185 8.41 21.19 -24.08
N ALA A 186 7.90 20.36 -23.17
CA ALA A 186 6.51 19.91 -23.21
C ALA A 186 5.50 21.03 -22.93
N GLY A 187 5.87 22.26 -22.84
CA GLY A 187 5.10 23.54 -22.90
C GLY A 187 3.65 23.57 -22.43
N ASP A 188 3.16 22.46 -21.91
CA ASP A 188 1.76 22.17 -21.67
C ASP A 188 1.27 22.84 -20.38
N LEU A 189 0.28 23.68 -20.51
CA LEU A 189 -0.51 24.23 -19.41
C LEU A 189 -1.15 23.13 -18.52
N GLU A 190 -1.29 21.90 -19.03
CA GLU A 190 -1.68 20.70 -18.26
C GLU A 190 -0.67 20.31 -17.17
N ARG A 191 0.56 20.85 -17.19
CA ARG A 191 1.55 20.67 -16.11
C ARG A 191 1.14 21.31 -14.78
N LEU A 192 0.21 22.23 -14.81
CA LEU A 192 -0.39 22.82 -13.62
C LEU A 192 -1.52 21.92 -13.05
N ASP A 193 -1.90 20.87 -13.76
CA ASP A 193 -2.84 19.91 -13.24
C ASP A 193 -2.16 19.04 -12.18
N PHE A 194 -2.89 18.81 -11.14
CA PHE A 194 -2.53 18.19 -9.87
C PHE A 194 -1.55 17.00 -10.03
N ALA A 195 -0.35 17.15 -9.46
CA ALA A 195 0.68 16.10 -9.32
C ALA A 195 1.25 15.50 -10.62
N LYS A 196 0.91 15.98 -11.80
CA LYS A 196 1.47 15.49 -13.07
C LYS A 196 2.87 16.01 -13.26
N ILE A 197 3.85 15.11 -13.43
CA ILE A 197 5.27 15.46 -13.66
C ILE A 197 5.55 15.65 -15.15
N GLY A 198 5.00 14.78 -15.98
CA GLY A 198 5.18 14.80 -17.44
C GLY A 198 5.13 13.39 -18.03
N SER A 199 5.32 13.31 -19.36
CA SER A 199 5.41 12.03 -20.07
C SER A 199 6.85 11.79 -20.54
N TRP A 200 7.39 10.60 -20.27
CA TRP A 200 8.73 10.20 -20.65
C TRP A 200 8.76 8.73 -21.09
N MET A 201 9.40 8.45 -22.23
CA MET A 201 9.61 7.09 -22.76
C MET A 201 8.34 6.21 -22.79
N GLY A 202 7.18 6.84 -23.03
CA GLY A 202 5.90 6.13 -23.12
C GLY A 202 5.17 5.95 -21.80
N VAL A 203 5.63 6.59 -20.72
CA VAL A 203 4.95 6.62 -19.41
C VAL A 203 4.58 8.05 -19.06
N GLU A 204 3.35 8.26 -18.65
CA GLU A 204 2.88 9.51 -18.04
C GLU A 204 3.04 9.40 -16.52
N PHE A 205 3.97 10.19 -15.98
CA PHE A 205 4.29 10.15 -14.55
C PHE A 205 3.44 11.12 -13.75
N VAL A 206 2.92 10.60 -12.64
CA VAL A 206 2.19 11.34 -11.62
C VAL A 206 2.82 11.08 -10.27
N ARG A 207 2.98 12.12 -9.45
CA ARG A 207 3.55 12.02 -8.12
C ARG A 207 2.49 11.64 -7.10
N SER A 208 2.83 10.71 -6.22
CA SER A 208 2.06 10.41 -5.03
C SER A 208 2.97 10.27 -3.81
N ASN A 209 2.57 10.90 -2.70
CA ASN A 209 3.29 10.79 -1.43
C ASN A 209 2.86 9.59 -0.60
N PHE A 210 1.82 8.87 -1.06
CA PHE A 210 1.19 7.76 -0.31
C PHE A 210 1.66 6.38 -0.78
N LEU A 211 2.70 6.33 -1.62
CA LEU A 211 3.27 5.07 -2.06
C LEU A 211 4.07 4.42 -0.93
N PRO A 212 3.99 3.10 -0.78
CA PRO A 212 4.77 2.38 0.21
C PRO A 212 6.26 2.44 -0.12
N PHE A 213 7.09 2.43 0.91
CA PHE A 213 8.51 2.23 0.77
C PHE A 213 9.02 1.34 1.90
N PHE A 214 10.15 0.68 1.66
CA PHE A 214 10.80 -0.20 2.62
C PHE A 214 11.98 0.52 3.22
N ARG A 215 12.01 0.61 4.55
CA ARG A 215 13.11 1.21 5.24
C ARG A 215 14.12 0.16 5.67
N SER A 216 15.41 0.51 5.59
CA SER A 216 16.47 -0.31 6.14
C SER A 216 16.27 -0.53 7.62
N THR A 217 16.06 -1.79 7.98
CA THR A 217 16.11 -2.21 9.37
C THR A 217 16.87 -3.53 9.42
N ALA A 218 17.88 -3.57 10.20
CA ALA A 218 18.54 -4.84 10.44
C ALA A 218 17.62 -5.75 11.25
N ALA A 219 17.72 -7.05 10.98
CA ALA A 219 16.98 -8.08 11.68
C ALA A 219 17.06 -7.90 13.21
N PRO A 220 15.99 -8.22 13.96
CA PRO A 220 16.04 -8.21 15.41
C PRO A 220 17.13 -9.16 15.88
N THR A 221 18.01 -8.67 16.75
CA THR A 221 19.06 -9.48 17.34
C THR A 221 18.73 -9.71 18.80
N ASN A 222 18.99 -10.91 19.26
CA ASN A 222 18.85 -11.32 20.67
C ASN A 222 19.88 -10.63 21.59
N VAL A 223 20.56 -9.56 21.14
CA VAL A 223 21.65 -8.94 21.85
C VAL A 223 21.28 -7.52 22.28
N ALA A 224 21.44 -7.25 23.56
CA ALA A 224 21.12 -5.98 24.23
C ALA A 224 21.86 -4.72 23.72
N ALA A 225 22.74 -4.84 22.75
CA ALA A 225 23.72 -3.80 22.42
C ALA A 225 23.26 -2.81 21.33
N ASN A 226 22.09 -2.98 20.69
CA ASN A 226 21.70 -2.11 19.59
C ASN A 226 20.29 -1.53 19.77
N ALA A 227 20.24 -0.37 20.41
CA ALA A 227 19.02 0.32 20.80
C ALA A 227 18.13 0.78 19.61
N THR A 228 18.63 0.78 18.39
CA THR A 228 17.90 1.23 17.20
C THR A 228 17.04 0.17 16.54
N ARG A 229 17.13 -1.08 16.99
CA ARG A 229 16.47 -2.24 16.35
C ARG A 229 15.45 -2.88 17.30
N ALA A 230 14.44 -3.53 16.74
CA ALA A 230 13.58 -4.41 17.50
C ALA A 230 14.36 -5.59 18.07
N ARG A 231 13.95 -6.07 19.23
CA ARG A 231 14.55 -7.22 19.90
C ARG A 231 13.49 -8.25 20.20
N ILE A 232 13.86 -9.52 20.06
CA ILE A 232 13.04 -10.65 20.46
C ILE A 232 13.83 -11.42 21.53
N GLU A 233 13.23 -11.67 22.67
CA GLU A 233 13.84 -12.41 23.76
C GLU A 233 12.83 -13.32 24.45
N ALA A 234 13.26 -14.45 24.99
CA ALA A 234 12.42 -15.28 25.86
C ALA A 234 12.10 -14.49 27.15
N TYR A 235 10.85 -14.55 27.61
CA TYR A 235 10.38 -13.71 28.68
C TYR A 235 10.02 -14.49 29.95
N ASP A 236 9.20 -15.50 29.87
CA ASP A 236 8.69 -16.22 31.04
C ASP A 236 8.91 -17.72 30.90
N ALA A 237 9.72 -18.28 31.79
CA ALA A 237 10.02 -19.70 31.81
C ALA A 237 8.84 -20.58 32.30
N ALA A 238 7.83 -19.98 32.89
CA ALA A 238 6.64 -20.69 33.40
C ALA A 238 5.49 -20.78 32.38
N SER A 239 5.64 -20.12 31.23
CA SER A 239 4.64 -20.13 30.16
C SER A 239 4.91 -21.25 29.16
N ASP A 240 3.92 -22.07 28.88
CA ASP A 240 3.95 -23.14 27.87
C ASP A 240 3.40 -22.67 26.50
N LEU A 241 3.43 -21.37 26.22
CA LEU A 241 2.84 -20.82 25.00
C LEU A 241 3.58 -21.29 23.72
N PHE A 242 4.90 -21.41 23.80
CA PHE A 242 5.72 -21.91 22.70
C PHE A 242 6.49 -23.15 23.13
N ASP A 243 6.37 -24.21 22.35
CA ASP A 243 7.13 -25.43 22.57
C ASP A 243 8.63 -25.20 22.40
N THR A 244 9.42 -25.97 23.14
CA THR A 244 10.89 -25.99 23.00
C THR A 244 11.30 -26.20 21.53
N ASN A 245 12.19 -25.35 21.04
CA ASN A 245 12.66 -25.31 19.66
C ASN A 245 11.61 -24.85 18.62
N SER A 246 10.51 -24.21 19.04
CA SER A 246 9.60 -23.56 18.11
C SER A 246 10.23 -22.30 17.52
N ALA A 247 10.18 -22.16 16.21
CA ALA A 247 10.56 -20.91 15.56
C ALA A 247 9.41 -19.90 15.67
N VAL A 248 9.63 -18.78 16.34
CA VAL A 248 8.70 -17.65 16.40
C VAL A 248 9.17 -16.62 15.39
N THR A 249 8.28 -16.22 14.51
CA THR A 249 8.54 -15.15 13.52
C THR A 249 7.77 -13.91 13.94
N ALA A 250 8.46 -12.78 14.05
CA ALA A 250 7.86 -11.49 14.31
C ALA A 250 8.04 -10.56 13.12
N VAL A 251 6.97 -9.86 12.75
CA VAL A 251 6.99 -8.78 11.77
C VAL A 251 6.56 -7.52 12.48
N ILE A 252 7.37 -6.47 12.37
CA ILE A 252 7.07 -5.17 12.98
C ILE A 252 6.90 -4.17 11.86
N VAL A 253 5.76 -3.50 11.84
CA VAL A 253 5.42 -2.48 10.85
C VAL A 253 5.40 -1.13 11.55
N GLY A 254 6.24 -0.20 11.12
CA GLY A 254 6.24 1.17 11.61
C GLY A 254 5.21 2.00 10.86
N ARG A 255 4.42 2.75 11.61
CA ARG A 255 3.55 3.82 11.12
C ARG A 255 4.12 5.15 11.55
N ASP A 256 4.08 6.15 10.68
CA ASP A 256 4.44 7.51 11.06
C ASP A 256 3.52 8.00 12.19
N ALA A 257 4.11 8.46 13.30
CA ALA A 257 3.36 8.84 14.49
C ALA A 257 2.43 10.06 14.27
N THR A 258 2.74 10.89 13.29
CA THR A 258 2.00 12.12 12.98
C THR A 258 0.92 11.90 11.93
N THR A 259 1.26 11.21 10.84
CA THR A 259 0.38 11.02 9.70
C THR A 259 -0.37 9.69 9.72
N ASP A 260 0.03 8.78 10.61
CA ASP A 260 -0.49 7.40 10.71
C ASP A 260 -0.31 6.58 9.42
N TYR A 261 0.54 7.08 8.53
CA TYR A 261 0.86 6.39 7.28
C TYR A 261 1.81 5.23 7.54
N GLU A 262 1.50 4.05 7.00
CA GLU A 262 2.36 2.88 7.14
C GLU A 262 3.62 3.08 6.33
N ARG A 263 4.70 3.27 7.05
CA ARG A 263 6.05 3.27 6.52
C ARG A 263 6.71 2.02 7.03
N LEU A 264 7.07 1.17 6.10
CA LEU A 264 7.50 -0.17 6.39
C LEU A 264 8.80 -0.23 7.13
N ILE A 265 8.72 -0.83 8.27
CA ILE A 265 9.85 -1.47 8.89
C ILE A 265 9.44 -2.92 9.03
N SER A 266 9.84 -3.75 8.08
CA SER A 266 9.63 -5.18 8.20
C SER A 266 10.82 -5.81 8.86
N LEU A 267 10.62 -6.37 10.02
CA LEU A 267 11.57 -7.21 10.70
C LEU A 267 11.01 -8.62 10.72
N THR A 268 11.46 -9.44 9.81
CA THR A 268 11.19 -10.87 9.86
C THR A 268 12.38 -11.52 10.54
N ALA A 269 12.24 -11.89 11.80
CA ALA A 269 13.24 -12.71 12.47
C ALA A 269 12.58 -13.99 12.94
N ALA A 270 13.20 -15.10 12.65
CA ALA A 270 12.90 -16.34 13.34
C ALA A 270 13.72 -16.38 14.63
N PHE A 271 13.06 -16.40 15.76
CA PHE A 271 13.66 -16.63 17.06
C PHE A 271 13.30 -18.03 17.51
N ASN A 272 14.34 -18.85 17.76
CA ASN A 272 14.13 -20.18 18.30
C ASN A 272 13.99 -20.13 19.81
N VAL A 273 12.83 -20.49 20.30
CA VAL A 273 12.57 -20.62 21.74
C VAL A 273 13.29 -21.89 22.23
N THR A 274 14.21 -21.75 23.17
CA THR A 274 15.00 -22.87 23.69
C THR A 274 14.34 -23.62 24.83
N THR A 275 13.34 -23.03 25.45
CA THR A 275 12.51 -23.60 26.53
C THR A 275 11.07 -23.14 26.33
N ASN A 276 10.11 -23.84 26.93
CA ASN A 276 8.69 -23.44 26.89
C ASN A 276 8.50 -22.08 27.53
N ASN A 277 8.54 -21.00 26.76
CA ASN A 277 8.51 -19.63 27.25
C ASN A 277 7.58 -18.77 26.41
N SER A 278 7.07 -17.71 26.99
CA SER A 278 6.53 -16.58 26.21
C SER A 278 7.68 -15.75 25.63
N VAL A 279 7.35 -14.97 24.61
CA VAL A 279 8.33 -14.14 23.88
C VAL A 279 8.03 -12.67 24.16
N LYS A 280 9.07 -11.90 24.41
CA LYS A 280 8.99 -10.45 24.55
C LYS A 280 9.62 -9.79 23.33
N ILE A 281 8.86 -8.91 22.68
CA ILE A 281 9.29 -8.15 21.53
C ILE A 281 9.42 -6.70 21.94
N THR A 282 10.61 -6.12 21.81
CA THR A 282 10.84 -4.70 22.07
C THR A 282 10.89 -3.94 20.75
N THR A 283 10.06 -2.94 20.59
CA THR A 283 9.99 -2.09 19.40
C THR A 283 11.28 -1.25 19.22
N PRO A 284 11.58 -0.80 17.98
CA PRO A 284 12.70 0.11 17.71
C PRO A 284 12.61 1.41 18.51
N THR A 285 13.73 2.10 18.66
CA THR A 285 13.82 3.34 19.47
C THR A 285 13.43 4.61 18.72
N ASN A 286 13.14 4.54 17.42
CA ASN A 286 12.77 5.73 16.66
C ASN A 286 11.37 6.22 17.03
N THR A 287 11.29 7.40 17.63
CA THR A 287 10.07 8.03 18.15
C THR A 287 9.18 8.66 17.07
N ASP A 288 9.66 8.76 15.82
CA ASP A 288 8.86 9.26 14.71
C ASP A 288 7.80 8.26 14.26
N TYR A 289 7.89 7.03 14.78
CA TYR A 289 7.00 5.94 14.45
C TYR A 289 6.30 5.35 15.66
N VAL A 290 5.09 4.86 15.43
CA VAL A 290 4.41 3.88 16.26
C VAL A 290 4.44 2.53 15.52
N TYR A 291 4.44 1.43 16.25
CA TYR A 291 4.74 0.12 15.72
C TYR A 291 3.58 -0.86 15.90
N ASP A 292 3.23 -1.55 14.83
CA ASP A 292 2.32 -2.70 14.90
C ASP A 292 3.13 -3.99 14.94
N VAL A 293 2.82 -4.85 15.88
CA VAL A 293 3.54 -6.09 16.12
C VAL A 293 2.71 -7.27 15.65
N TYR A 294 3.24 -8.01 14.68
CA TYR A 294 2.67 -9.24 14.13
C TYR A 294 3.54 -10.42 14.53
N VAL A 295 2.93 -11.52 14.92
CA VAL A 295 3.63 -12.72 15.40
C VAL A 295 3.08 -13.97 14.77
N ALA A 296 3.94 -14.91 14.44
CA ALA A 296 3.60 -16.28 14.07
C ALA A 296 4.48 -17.28 14.81
N SER A 297 3.93 -18.45 15.05
CA SER A 297 4.67 -19.61 15.55
C SER A 297 4.66 -20.71 14.48
N ALA A 298 5.73 -21.49 14.41
CA ALA A 298 5.78 -22.66 13.52
C ALA A 298 4.67 -23.69 13.82
N ALA A 299 4.18 -23.72 15.05
CA ALA A 299 3.09 -24.61 15.47
C ALA A 299 1.71 -24.15 14.98
N ASP A 300 1.52 -22.84 14.76
CA ASP A 300 0.22 -22.22 14.41
C ASP A 300 0.17 -21.69 12.96
N GLY A 301 1.18 -21.99 12.18
CA GLY A 301 1.30 -21.58 10.79
C GLY A 301 2.39 -20.53 10.56
N THR A 302 2.75 -20.36 9.29
CA THR A 302 3.87 -19.49 8.88
C THR A 302 3.48 -18.04 8.66
N VAL A 303 2.18 -17.70 8.74
CA VAL A 303 1.68 -16.36 8.45
C VAL A 303 1.54 -15.56 9.75
N PRO A 304 2.34 -14.51 9.95
CA PRO A 304 2.21 -13.63 11.12
C PRO A 304 0.82 -12.99 11.20
N LYS A 305 0.31 -12.82 12.42
CA LYS A 305 -0.95 -12.15 12.69
C LYS A 305 -0.75 -11.02 13.69
N LEU A 306 -1.57 -10.00 13.58
CA LEU A 306 -1.50 -8.81 14.42
C LEU A 306 -1.75 -9.17 15.88
N HIS A 307 -0.77 -8.85 16.73
CA HIS A 307 -0.85 -9.00 18.18
C HIS A 307 -1.23 -7.67 18.86
N THR A 308 -0.48 -6.60 18.56
CA THR A 308 -0.69 -5.29 19.20
C THR A 308 -0.45 -4.18 18.19
N GLU A 309 -1.36 -3.20 18.16
CA GLU A 309 -1.27 -2.01 17.32
C GLU A 309 -0.69 -0.82 18.07
N ARG A 310 -0.08 0.11 17.33
CA ARG A 310 0.34 1.44 17.79
C ARG A 310 1.21 1.44 19.06
N VAL A 311 2.11 0.50 19.14
CA VAL A 311 3.08 0.43 20.24
C VAL A 311 4.08 1.57 20.12
N ALA A 312 4.35 2.30 21.19
CA ALA A 312 5.35 3.36 21.20
C ALA A 312 6.76 2.81 20.95
N ALA A 313 7.66 3.68 20.54
CA ALA A 313 9.08 3.35 20.39
C ALA A 313 9.69 2.84 21.71
N ASN A 314 10.64 1.93 21.60
CA ASN A 314 11.38 1.33 22.74
C ASN A 314 10.45 0.71 23.81
N THR A 315 9.32 0.17 23.40
CA THR A 315 8.34 -0.45 24.30
C THR A 315 8.37 -1.96 24.16
N ALA A 316 8.38 -2.66 25.28
CA ALA A 316 8.31 -4.11 25.33
C ALA A 316 6.86 -4.59 25.24
N VAL A 317 6.60 -5.52 24.35
CA VAL A 317 5.32 -6.20 24.18
C VAL A 317 5.53 -7.67 24.54
N ASN A 318 4.79 -8.14 25.53
CA ASN A 318 4.81 -9.54 25.91
C ASN A 318 3.80 -10.30 25.06
N ILE A 319 4.21 -11.43 24.53
CA ILE A 319 3.36 -12.32 23.72
C ILE A 319 2.93 -13.47 24.62
N ASP A 320 1.79 -13.28 25.27
CA ASP A 320 1.21 -14.24 26.21
C ASP A 320 0.10 -15.11 25.57
N ALA A 321 -0.28 -14.78 24.33
CA ALA A 321 -1.24 -15.53 23.54
C ALA A 321 -0.93 -15.42 22.04
N LEU A 322 -1.20 -16.48 21.29
CA LEU A 322 -1.09 -16.44 19.83
C LEU A 322 -2.18 -15.55 19.22
N PRO A 323 -1.81 -14.59 18.38
CA PRO A 323 -2.78 -13.66 17.84
C PRO A 323 -3.65 -14.30 16.74
N THR A 324 -4.91 -13.87 16.68
CA THR A 324 -5.88 -14.25 15.64
C THR A 324 -6.23 -13.08 14.71
N GLY A 325 -5.54 -11.95 14.85
CA GLY A 325 -5.80 -10.70 14.16
C GLY A 325 -5.51 -10.71 12.65
N ALA A 326 -5.46 -9.51 12.06
CA ALA A 326 -5.15 -9.32 10.64
C ALA A 326 -3.73 -9.78 10.29
N THR A 327 -3.50 -10.13 9.04
CA THR A 327 -2.15 -10.37 8.50
C THR A 327 -1.43 -9.05 8.25
N PRO A 328 -0.07 -9.02 8.26
CA PRO A 328 0.67 -7.82 7.88
C PRO A 328 0.25 -7.35 6.49
N PRO A 329 0.31 -6.04 6.22
CA PRO A 329 0.07 -5.52 4.90
C PRO A 329 1.03 -6.12 3.86
N ALA A 330 0.61 -6.22 2.61
CA ALA A 330 1.42 -6.82 1.53
C ALA A 330 2.72 -6.04 1.29
N SER A 331 2.73 -4.76 1.64
CA SER A 331 3.92 -3.91 1.67
C SER A 331 4.92 -4.32 2.76
N ALA A 332 4.51 -5.01 3.83
CA ALA A 332 5.40 -5.57 4.83
C ALA A 332 6.20 -6.72 4.23
N GLY A 333 7.35 -6.43 3.69
CA GLY A 333 8.22 -7.38 3.00
C GLY A 333 9.43 -7.80 3.85
N THR A 334 10.37 -8.44 3.19
CA THR A 334 11.69 -8.77 3.76
C THR A 334 12.47 -7.53 4.16
N ALA A 335 13.28 -7.65 5.22
CA ALA A 335 14.22 -6.60 5.61
C ALA A 335 15.14 -6.24 4.43
N VAL A 336 15.44 -4.96 4.30
CA VAL A 336 16.34 -4.40 3.28
C VAL A 336 17.48 -3.65 3.95
N ASP A 337 18.65 -3.65 3.33
CA ASP A 337 19.82 -2.93 3.88
C ASP A 337 19.74 -1.42 3.63
N THR A 338 19.01 -1.02 2.60
CA THR A 338 18.79 0.36 2.21
C THR A 338 17.32 0.67 2.03
N GLU A 339 16.94 1.95 2.05
CA GLU A 339 15.57 2.34 1.76
C GLU A 339 15.24 2.06 0.29
N VAL A 340 14.19 1.26 0.08
CA VAL A 340 13.69 0.88 -1.25
C VAL A 340 12.32 1.51 -1.47
N PHE A 341 12.20 2.28 -2.52
CA PHE A 341 10.99 2.98 -2.90
C PHE A 341 10.26 2.25 -4.00
N VAL A 342 8.93 2.29 -3.96
CA VAL A 342 8.07 1.59 -4.89
C VAL A 342 7.46 2.57 -5.87
N ALA A 343 7.50 2.24 -7.15
CA ALA A 343 6.76 2.89 -8.21
C ALA A 343 5.85 1.88 -8.92
N PHE A 344 4.73 2.36 -9.44
CA PHE A 344 3.79 1.54 -10.18
C PHE A 344 3.67 2.04 -11.61
N VAL A 345 3.80 1.13 -12.58
CA VAL A 345 3.57 1.42 -14.00
C VAL A 345 2.53 0.45 -14.54
N PHE A 346 1.49 0.97 -15.15
CA PHE A 346 0.33 0.17 -15.53
C PHE A 346 -0.33 0.66 -16.82
N GLY A 347 -1.02 -0.27 -17.48
CA GLY A 347 -1.89 -0.02 -18.60
C GLY A 347 -3.35 0.14 -18.17
N LYS A 348 -4.23 0.26 -19.15
CA LYS A 348 -5.67 0.28 -18.94
C LYS A 348 -6.15 -1.06 -18.37
N ASP A 349 -7.13 -1.01 -17.47
CA ASP A 349 -7.74 -2.20 -16.85
C ASP A 349 -6.75 -3.09 -16.07
N ALA A 350 -5.65 -2.53 -15.56
CA ALA A 350 -4.70 -3.24 -14.73
C ALA A 350 -5.27 -3.56 -13.34
N PHE A 351 -5.99 -2.61 -12.75
CA PHE A 351 -6.63 -2.76 -11.44
C PHE A 351 -7.98 -2.05 -11.41
N GLY A 352 -8.82 -2.48 -10.49
CA GLY A 352 -10.17 -1.96 -10.34
C GLY A 352 -10.51 -1.56 -8.92
N ARG A 353 -11.54 -0.75 -8.80
CA ARG A 353 -12.19 -0.42 -7.53
C ARG A 353 -13.70 -0.64 -7.65
N VAL A 354 -14.32 -1.06 -6.57
CA VAL A 354 -15.77 -1.23 -6.49
C VAL A 354 -16.31 -0.53 -5.27
N GLU A 355 -17.44 0.11 -5.46
CA GLU A 355 -18.23 0.72 -4.40
C GLU A 355 -19.62 0.08 -4.38
N LEU A 356 -20.20 -0.08 -3.19
CA LEU A 356 -21.57 -0.53 -3.06
C LEU A 356 -22.53 0.62 -3.39
N ASP A 357 -23.43 0.39 -4.32
CA ASP A 357 -24.46 1.36 -4.69
C ASP A 357 -25.35 1.68 -3.47
N GLY A 358 -25.50 2.99 -3.16
CA GLY A 358 -26.18 3.47 -1.95
C GLY A 358 -25.30 3.50 -0.69
N MET A 359 -24.04 3.02 -0.73
CA MET A 359 -23.03 3.15 0.33
C MET A 359 -21.68 3.64 -0.21
N SER A 360 -21.69 4.47 -1.26
CA SER A 360 -20.56 5.30 -1.63
C SER A 360 -20.20 6.23 -0.47
N LEU A 361 -19.08 6.94 -0.56
CA LEU A 361 -18.60 7.80 0.53
C LEU A 361 -19.71 8.75 1.04
N GLN A 362 -20.21 8.48 2.21
CA GLN A 362 -21.26 9.25 2.88
C GLN A 362 -20.66 10.02 4.05
N SER A 363 -21.01 11.30 4.14
CA SER A 363 -20.67 12.13 5.29
C SER A 363 -21.85 12.26 6.22
N TYR A 364 -21.57 12.18 7.52
CA TYR A 364 -22.54 12.31 8.59
C TYR A 364 -22.13 13.44 9.51
N ILE A 365 -23.03 14.39 9.71
CA ILE A 365 -22.86 15.46 10.68
C ILE A 365 -23.99 15.31 11.69
N THR A 366 -23.67 14.87 12.89
CA THR A 366 -24.65 14.77 13.98
C THR A 366 -24.58 16.06 14.79
N PRO A 367 -25.66 16.87 14.83
CA PRO A 367 -25.71 18.04 15.68
C PRO A 367 -25.68 17.62 17.15
N ALA A 368 -25.29 18.55 18.03
CA ALA A 368 -25.44 18.32 19.46
C ALA A 368 -26.93 18.09 19.79
N GLY A 369 -27.21 17.03 20.49
CA GLY A 369 -28.56 16.67 20.90
C GLY A 369 -28.54 15.73 22.10
N SER A 370 -29.44 15.88 23.03
CA SER A 370 -29.52 15.01 24.20
C SER A 370 -29.81 13.58 23.76
N SER A 371 -28.99 12.65 24.19
CA SER A 371 -29.12 11.21 23.96
C SER A 371 -28.78 10.46 25.23
N PHE A 372 -29.03 9.14 25.24
CA PHE A 372 -28.67 8.31 26.38
C PHE A 372 -27.16 8.34 26.69
N SER A 373 -26.32 8.50 25.69
CA SER A 373 -24.84 8.59 25.82
C SER A 373 -24.32 10.02 26.00
N ASP A 374 -25.11 11.04 25.72
CA ASP A 374 -24.78 12.46 25.88
C ASP A 374 -26.02 13.25 26.32
N PRO A 375 -26.40 13.13 27.62
CA PRO A 375 -27.63 13.77 28.15
C PRO A 375 -27.59 15.29 28.10
N LEU A 376 -26.40 15.89 28.14
CA LEU A 376 -26.20 17.34 28.17
C LEU A 376 -25.95 17.93 26.78
N ALA A 377 -25.98 17.11 25.72
CA ALA A 377 -25.77 17.55 24.34
C ALA A 377 -24.43 18.29 24.11
N GLN A 378 -23.37 17.83 24.76
CA GLN A 378 -22.04 18.48 24.75
C GLN A 378 -21.19 18.11 23.54
N VAL A 379 -21.64 17.13 22.74
CA VAL A 379 -20.80 16.52 21.70
C VAL A 379 -21.47 16.63 20.33
N ARG A 380 -20.72 17.15 19.36
CA ARG A 380 -21.02 17.03 17.93
C ARG A 380 -20.09 16.02 17.29
N LYS A 381 -20.57 15.27 16.30
CA LYS A 381 -19.77 14.28 15.58
C LYS A 381 -19.82 14.55 14.10
N VAL A 382 -18.64 14.50 13.48
CA VAL A 382 -18.46 14.51 12.02
C VAL A 382 -17.86 13.18 11.65
N GLY A 383 -18.51 12.46 10.75
CA GLY A 383 -18.02 11.16 10.32
C GLY A 383 -18.17 10.96 8.83
N ALA A 384 -17.39 10.03 8.31
CA ALA A 384 -17.51 9.54 6.95
C ALA A 384 -17.46 8.02 6.97
N LYS A 385 -18.24 7.39 6.12
CA LYS A 385 -18.16 5.94 5.90
C LYS A 385 -18.36 5.59 4.43
N VAL A 386 -17.77 4.48 4.03
CA VAL A 386 -17.85 3.92 2.68
C VAL A 386 -17.80 2.42 2.74
N MET A 387 -18.40 1.75 1.78
CA MET A 387 -18.24 0.33 1.56
C MET A 387 -17.63 0.11 0.18
N TRP A 388 -16.38 -0.35 0.16
CA TRP A 388 -15.61 -0.46 -1.06
C TRP A 388 -14.53 -1.54 -0.99
N ALA A 389 -13.93 -1.86 -2.12
CA ALA A 389 -12.73 -2.69 -2.23
C ALA A 389 -11.95 -2.36 -3.50
N SER A 390 -10.65 -2.69 -3.51
CA SER A 390 -9.78 -2.63 -4.67
C SER A 390 -9.21 -4.01 -4.99
N TRP A 391 -8.83 -4.25 -6.24
CA TRP A 391 -8.20 -5.52 -6.65
C TRP A 391 -7.42 -5.40 -7.96
N LEU A 392 -6.46 -6.30 -8.16
CA LEU A 392 -5.75 -6.46 -9.42
C LEU A 392 -6.62 -7.24 -10.41
N LEU A 393 -6.91 -6.61 -11.57
CA LEU A 393 -7.65 -7.25 -12.67
C LEU A 393 -6.73 -8.13 -13.52
N ASP A 394 -5.65 -7.54 -14.03
CA ASP A 394 -4.68 -8.25 -14.86
C ASP A 394 -3.24 -7.88 -14.48
N GLU A 395 -2.50 -8.86 -13.97
CA GLU A 395 -1.09 -8.69 -13.61
C GLU A 395 -0.17 -8.45 -14.82
N ASN A 396 -0.59 -8.83 -16.03
CA ASN A 396 0.17 -8.56 -17.25
C ASN A 396 0.17 -7.08 -17.64
N PHE A 397 -0.84 -6.34 -17.17
CA PHE A 397 -1.02 -4.91 -17.48
C PHE A 397 -0.43 -4.00 -16.41
N PHE A 398 0.27 -4.59 -15.44
CA PHE A 398 0.82 -3.92 -14.29
C PHE A 398 2.26 -4.37 -14.04
N VAL A 399 3.13 -3.42 -13.66
CA VAL A 399 4.49 -3.69 -13.19
C VAL A 399 4.76 -2.85 -11.96
N ARG A 400 5.24 -3.50 -10.92
CA ARG A 400 5.80 -2.86 -9.74
C ARG A 400 7.30 -2.69 -9.94
N PHE A 401 7.79 -1.49 -9.79
CA PHE A 401 9.21 -1.17 -9.87
C PHE A 401 9.72 -0.78 -8.48
N GLU A 402 10.82 -1.35 -8.06
CA GLU A 402 11.43 -1.10 -6.76
C GLU A 402 12.87 -0.64 -6.96
N ALA A 403 13.22 0.52 -6.40
CA ALA A 403 14.53 1.14 -6.55
C ALA A 403 14.99 1.83 -5.25
N ALA A 404 16.28 1.92 -5.06
CA ALA A 404 16.86 2.80 -4.05
C ALA A 404 16.84 4.26 -4.53
N SER A 405 17.07 5.20 -3.63
CA SER A 405 17.15 6.62 -3.95
C SER A 405 18.36 7.27 -3.29
N ALA A 406 18.95 8.28 -3.99
CA ALA A 406 19.98 9.12 -3.39
C ALA A 406 19.43 10.00 -2.26
N TYR A 407 18.13 10.26 -2.28
CA TYR A 407 17.42 11.12 -1.35
C TYR A 407 16.68 10.31 -0.26
N ALA A 408 17.13 9.07 -0.03
CA ALA A 408 16.52 8.14 0.92
C ALA A 408 16.73 8.58 2.37
N SER A 409 17.96 8.95 2.74
CA SER A 409 18.29 9.31 4.11
C SER A 409 18.29 10.82 4.29
N GLY A 410 17.20 11.32 4.85
CA GLY A 410 17.19 12.66 5.37
C GLY A 410 17.06 13.73 4.30
N LEU A 411 15.86 14.09 4.03
CA LEU A 411 15.58 15.52 3.91
C LEU A 411 15.91 16.12 5.28
N PRO A 412 16.72 17.20 5.32
CA PRO A 412 17.12 17.85 6.55
C PRO A 412 15.89 18.28 7.36
#